data_707e5989ff9aee3598006869a4dd6b34
#
_entry.id   707e5989ff9aee3598006869a4dd6b34
#
_cell.length_a   1.000
_cell.length_b   1.000
_cell.length_c   1.000
_cell.angle_alpha   90.00
_cell.angle_beta   90.00
_cell.angle_gamma   90.00
#
_symmetry.space_group_name_H-M   'P 1'
#
loop_
_entity.id
_entity.type
_entity.pdbx_description
1 polymer ?
#
loop_
_entity_poly.entity_id
_entity_poly.type
_entity_poly.pdbx_seq_one_letter_code
_entity_poly.pdbx_strand_id
1 'polypeptide(L)'
;MKTIKISRAVVVIFTAILSLFITSCVDEVPIDREFDETQKLVLYSRLCPQLDTTYILLTNTELLYTSTQQETLKPENGVVELSADGDHWVRAAYLPEKERFFLTKQEFPVEEGHTYYIRASYAGYDEVSSSCTVPYSHDVSFRFDTVSAIGDVHLGEIYDWPHKDVYAEWRDVPGEENYYALYLYRDYVMQIENPDGTWSTLNALSHYELQWMYVNNADYRYVSDEGKDGSLMRYMVVEDIVDDYYDVDDDDDEDNGQYYLFFLDRNSYLYEQTLSGNEFGFDMNFLLLEPVHTYTNIKNGFGFFGAFSMRPVGPMLRNLAKR
;
A
#
# COMPACT_ATOMS: atom_id res chain seq x y z
N MET A 1 68.04 15.51 -2.73
CA MET A 1 66.61 16.00 -2.71
C MET A 1 66.65 17.46 -3.14
N LYS A 2 66.13 17.80 -4.33
CA LYS A 2 65.98 19.19 -4.79
C LYS A 2 64.70 19.78 -4.20
N THR A 3 64.86 20.72 -3.28
CA THR A 3 63.72 21.50 -2.73
C THR A 3 63.24 22.50 -3.81
N ILE A 4 62.07 22.30 -4.31
CA ILE A 4 61.41 23.22 -5.27
C ILE A 4 60.97 24.43 -4.47
N LYS A 5 61.60 25.60 -4.70
CA LYS A 5 61.17 26.88 -4.14
C LYS A 5 59.95 27.36 -4.96
N ILE A 6 58.74 27.15 -4.47
CA ILE A 6 57.56 27.69 -5.06
C ILE A 6 57.57 29.23 -4.86
N SER A 7 57.50 29.99 -5.96
CA SER A 7 57.48 31.45 -5.90
C SER A 7 56.22 31.93 -5.19
N ARG A 8 56.35 32.97 -4.32
CA ARG A 8 55.22 33.60 -3.65
C ARG A 8 54.11 34.03 -4.63
N ALA A 9 54.50 34.38 -5.85
CA ALA A 9 53.57 34.77 -6.90
C ALA A 9 52.66 33.59 -7.34
N VAL A 10 53.23 32.36 -7.41
CA VAL A 10 52.45 31.14 -7.77
C VAL A 10 51.44 30.78 -6.68
N VAL A 11 51.77 30.96 -5.42
CA VAL A 11 50.85 30.72 -4.30
C VAL A 11 49.69 31.73 -4.31
N VAL A 12 50.00 33.02 -4.58
CA VAL A 12 48.97 34.06 -4.66
C VAL A 12 48.02 33.83 -5.83
N ILE A 13 48.55 33.43 -6.99
CA ILE A 13 47.72 33.12 -8.17
C ILE A 13 46.84 31.89 -7.90
N PHE A 14 47.38 30.87 -7.25
CA PHE A 14 46.61 29.65 -6.93
C PHE A 14 45.49 29.92 -5.90
N THR A 15 45.76 30.76 -4.89
CA THR A 15 44.74 31.19 -3.93
C THR A 15 43.66 32.07 -4.57
N ALA A 16 44.04 32.96 -5.49
CA ALA A 16 43.09 33.79 -6.23
C ALA A 16 42.21 32.95 -7.18
N ILE A 17 42.75 31.91 -7.81
CA ILE A 17 41.98 30.99 -8.65
C ILE A 17 41.06 30.15 -7.78
N LEU A 18 41.54 29.67 -6.65
CA LEU A 18 40.74 28.84 -5.72
C LEU A 18 39.56 29.64 -5.12
N SER A 19 39.73 30.93 -4.87
CA SER A 19 38.64 31.78 -4.37
C SER A 19 37.55 32.08 -5.43
N LEU A 20 37.83 31.93 -6.72
CA LEU A 20 36.85 32.06 -7.80
C LEU A 20 35.93 30.85 -7.92
N PHE A 21 36.32 29.69 -7.37
CA PHE A 21 35.49 28.48 -7.36
C PHE A 21 34.56 28.37 -6.14
N ILE A 22 34.64 29.32 -5.18
CA ILE A 22 33.81 29.27 -3.95
C ILE A 22 32.57 30.18 -4.09
N THR A 23 32.38 30.89 -5.19
CA THR A 23 31.08 31.50 -5.49
C THR A 23 30.16 30.43 -6.05
N SER A 24 29.71 29.52 -5.19
CA SER A 24 28.47 28.77 -5.42
C SER A 24 27.36 29.83 -5.42
N CYS A 25 26.93 30.25 -6.58
CA CYS A 25 25.63 30.88 -6.72
C CYS A 25 24.63 29.77 -6.32
N VAL A 26 24.19 29.82 -5.09
CA VAL A 26 22.89 29.30 -4.75
C VAL A 26 21.93 30.31 -5.38
N ASP A 27 21.51 30.06 -6.61
CA ASP A 27 20.31 30.68 -7.12
C ASP A 27 19.20 30.27 -6.17
N GLU A 28 18.78 31.17 -5.30
CA GLU A 28 17.49 31.03 -4.65
C GLU A 28 16.48 31.02 -5.79
N VAL A 29 16.11 29.80 -6.21
CA VAL A 29 14.92 29.63 -7.06
C VAL A 29 13.77 30.14 -6.22
N PRO A 30 13.19 31.33 -6.56
CA PRO A 30 12.04 31.80 -5.82
C PRO A 30 10.99 30.68 -5.95
N ILE A 31 10.61 30.12 -4.82
CA ILE A 31 9.49 29.18 -4.75
C ILE A 31 8.23 30.03 -4.91
N ASP A 32 8.04 30.58 -6.13
CA ASP A 32 6.79 31.21 -6.57
C ASP A 32 5.72 30.11 -6.85
N ARG A 33 5.66 29.14 -5.97
CA ARG A 33 4.47 28.30 -5.89
C ARG A 33 3.52 29.07 -4.98
N GLU A 34 2.48 29.64 -5.56
CA GLU A 34 1.26 29.91 -4.82
C GLU A 34 0.84 28.58 -4.20
N PHE A 35 1.24 28.34 -2.95
CA PHE A 35 0.72 27.24 -2.18
C PHE A 35 -0.78 27.51 -2.05
N ASP A 36 -1.60 26.61 -2.57
CA ASP A 36 -3.03 26.66 -2.33
C ASP A 36 -3.23 26.54 -0.81
N GLU A 37 -3.43 27.70 -0.16
CA GLU A 37 -3.59 27.79 1.30
C GLU A 37 -4.96 27.29 1.78
N THR A 38 -5.77 26.77 0.86
CA THR A 38 -7.10 26.28 1.20
C THR A 38 -7.03 24.80 1.59
N GLN A 39 -7.59 24.48 2.77
CA GLN A 39 -7.80 23.10 3.14
C GLN A 39 -8.82 22.45 2.21
N LYS A 40 -8.56 21.22 1.82
CA LYS A 40 -9.43 20.40 0.96
C LYS A 40 -9.90 19.17 1.68
N LEU A 41 -11.07 18.66 1.32
CA LEU A 41 -11.57 17.38 1.82
C LEU A 41 -10.70 16.25 1.29
N VAL A 42 -10.51 15.25 2.15
CA VAL A 42 -9.81 14.00 1.85
C VAL A 42 -10.78 12.86 2.08
N LEU A 43 -10.97 12.04 1.05
CA LEU A 43 -11.93 10.95 1.05
C LEU A 43 -11.25 9.64 0.69
N TYR A 44 -11.39 8.62 1.55
CA TYR A 44 -10.89 7.27 1.29
C TYR A 44 -11.99 6.24 1.43
N SER A 45 -12.17 5.41 0.41
CA SER A 45 -13.01 4.23 0.49
C SER A 45 -12.63 3.18 -0.55
N ARG A 46 -12.91 1.92 -0.22
CA ARG A 46 -12.81 0.76 -1.13
C ARG A 46 -14.08 -0.05 -1.07
N LEU A 47 -14.59 -0.41 -2.23
CA LEU A 47 -15.73 -1.31 -2.36
C LEU A 47 -15.24 -2.75 -2.55
N CYS A 48 -15.94 -3.70 -1.92
CA CYS A 48 -15.69 -5.13 -2.11
C CYS A 48 -17.00 -5.92 -1.96
N PRO A 49 -17.38 -6.72 -2.96
CA PRO A 49 -18.61 -7.51 -2.92
C PRO A 49 -18.64 -8.58 -1.84
N GLN A 50 -17.46 -9.06 -1.42
CA GLN A 50 -17.30 -10.14 -0.45
C GLN A 50 -17.33 -9.65 1.01
N LEU A 51 -17.23 -8.33 1.24
CA LEU A 51 -17.30 -7.74 2.58
C LEU A 51 -18.71 -7.34 2.97
N ASP A 52 -19.03 -7.47 4.26
CA ASP A 52 -20.36 -7.13 4.79
C ASP A 52 -20.55 -5.63 5.05
N THR A 53 -19.49 -4.86 5.07
CA THR A 53 -19.52 -3.42 5.40
C THR A 53 -18.48 -2.67 4.58
N THR A 54 -18.92 -1.58 3.96
CA THR A 54 -18.06 -0.58 3.34
C THR A 54 -17.80 0.54 4.34
N TYR A 55 -16.52 0.84 4.58
CA TYR A 55 -16.09 1.96 5.42
C TYR A 55 -15.57 3.11 4.57
N ILE A 56 -15.88 4.34 5.00
CA ILE A 56 -15.46 5.57 4.32
C ILE A 56 -14.83 6.51 5.35
N LEU A 57 -13.61 6.95 5.08
CA LEU A 57 -12.93 7.98 5.86
C LEU A 57 -13.12 9.34 5.19
N LEU A 58 -13.59 10.31 5.93
CA LEU A 58 -13.66 11.72 5.51
C LEU A 58 -12.83 12.55 6.49
N THR A 59 -11.85 13.27 5.97
CA THR A 59 -11.00 14.19 6.74
C THR A 59 -10.64 15.39 5.86
N ASN A 60 -9.69 16.21 6.27
CA ASN A 60 -9.19 17.36 5.53
C ASN A 60 -7.67 17.38 5.47
N THR A 61 -7.10 18.10 4.51
CA THR A 61 -5.67 18.31 4.39
C THR A 61 -5.15 19.19 5.52
N GLU A 62 -3.92 18.91 5.98
CA GLU A 62 -3.16 19.80 6.86
C GLU A 62 -2.24 20.68 6.01
N LEU A 63 -2.19 21.96 6.34
CA LEU A 63 -1.30 22.92 5.69
C LEU A 63 0.02 23.01 6.47
N LEU A 64 1.13 22.66 5.85
CA LEU A 64 2.43 22.53 6.52
C LEU A 64 3.06 23.86 6.96
N TYR A 65 2.68 24.97 6.34
CA TYR A 65 3.38 26.26 6.50
C TYR A 65 2.47 27.39 7.00
N THR A 66 1.40 27.07 7.69
CA THR A 66 0.53 28.11 8.26
C THR A 66 0.84 28.35 9.74
N SER A 67 0.87 29.61 10.15
CA SER A 67 0.97 30.01 11.56
C SER A 67 -0.39 30.00 12.27
N THR A 68 -1.47 29.81 11.54
CA THR A 68 -2.83 29.72 12.07
C THR A 68 -3.13 28.32 12.57
N GLN A 69 -3.79 28.22 13.71
CA GLN A 69 -4.28 26.95 14.23
C GLN A 69 -5.31 26.40 13.24
N GLN A 70 -5.01 25.27 12.63
CA GLN A 70 -5.92 24.60 11.70
C GLN A 70 -7.04 23.93 12.47
N GLU A 71 -8.26 24.09 11.98
CA GLU A 71 -9.39 23.34 12.54
C GLU A 71 -9.36 21.91 11.99
N THR A 72 -9.30 20.95 12.91
CA THR A 72 -9.50 19.55 12.55
C THR A 72 -10.98 19.34 12.25
N LEU A 73 -11.26 18.77 11.10
CA LEU A 73 -12.60 18.43 10.67
C LEU A 73 -13.24 17.46 11.68
N LYS A 74 -14.51 17.71 12.01
CA LYS A 74 -15.36 16.80 12.79
C LYS A 74 -16.18 15.95 11.83
N PRO A 75 -15.76 14.72 11.49
CA PRO A 75 -16.35 13.94 10.40
C PRO A 75 -17.87 13.77 10.55
N GLU A 76 -18.37 13.64 11.78
CA GLU A 76 -19.79 13.47 12.08
C GLU A 76 -20.70 14.59 11.54
N ASN A 77 -20.14 15.77 11.25
CA ASN A 77 -20.88 16.90 10.68
C ASN A 77 -20.88 16.86 9.13
N GLY A 78 -20.15 15.93 8.53
CA GLY A 78 -20.12 15.73 7.09
C GLY A 78 -21.30 14.91 6.57
N VAL A 79 -21.48 14.94 5.27
CA VAL A 79 -22.42 14.07 4.56
C VAL A 79 -21.63 13.26 3.55
N VAL A 80 -21.77 11.94 3.62
CA VAL A 80 -21.17 11.01 2.65
C VAL A 80 -22.26 10.16 2.06
N GLU A 81 -22.29 10.05 0.74
CA GLU A 81 -23.31 9.33 0.00
C GLU A 81 -22.68 8.49 -1.12
N LEU A 82 -23.24 7.30 -1.34
CA LEU A 82 -22.86 6.41 -2.44
C LEU A 82 -24.04 6.19 -3.37
N SER A 83 -23.76 5.92 -4.64
CA SER A 83 -24.77 5.60 -5.64
C SER A 83 -24.28 4.49 -6.58
N ALA A 84 -25.20 3.61 -6.99
CA ALA A 84 -24.94 2.57 -7.99
C ALA A 84 -25.26 3.02 -9.42
N ASP A 85 -25.98 4.13 -9.61
CA ASP A 85 -26.45 4.62 -10.91
C ASP A 85 -26.12 6.10 -11.18
N GLY A 86 -25.60 6.81 -10.18
CA GLY A 86 -25.31 8.25 -10.23
C GLY A 86 -26.51 9.15 -9.94
N ASP A 87 -27.73 8.60 -9.84
CA ASP A 87 -28.96 9.35 -9.63
C ASP A 87 -29.57 9.12 -8.24
N HIS A 88 -29.57 7.87 -7.77
CA HIS A 88 -30.11 7.51 -6.45
C HIS A 88 -28.97 7.36 -5.44
N TRP A 89 -29.00 8.19 -4.40
CA TRP A 89 -27.93 8.30 -3.41
C TRP A 89 -28.34 7.72 -2.07
N VAL A 90 -27.50 6.85 -1.51
CA VAL A 90 -27.65 6.26 -0.18
C VAL A 90 -26.68 6.94 0.76
N ARG A 91 -27.20 7.51 1.84
CA ARG A 91 -26.39 8.22 2.84
C ARG A 91 -25.75 7.24 3.79
N ALA A 92 -24.42 7.33 3.96
CA ALA A 92 -23.67 6.55 4.92
C ALA A 92 -23.90 7.06 6.36
N ALA A 93 -24.00 6.13 7.31
CA ALA A 93 -24.05 6.45 8.73
C ALA A 93 -22.64 6.66 9.29
N TYR A 94 -22.50 7.55 10.28
CA TYR A 94 -21.23 7.75 10.97
C TYR A 94 -21.12 6.84 12.19
N LEU A 95 -19.95 6.20 12.35
CA LEU A 95 -19.62 5.30 13.45
C LEU A 95 -18.52 5.93 14.33
N PRO A 96 -18.87 6.54 15.47
CA PRO A 96 -17.94 7.29 16.29
C PRO A 96 -16.75 6.45 16.81
N GLU A 97 -16.97 5.18 17.14
CA GLU A 97 -15.95 4.30 17.70
C GLU A 97 -14.81 4.00 16.71
N LYS A 98 -15.09 4.13 15.41
CA LYS A 98 -14.11 3.93 14.33
C LYS A 98 -13.74 5.23 13.62
N GLU A 99 -14.37 6.34 13.97
CA GLU A 99 -14.23 7.65 13.31
C GLU A 99 -14.42 7.57 11.78
N ARG A 100 -15.39 6.76 11.32
CA ARG A 100 -15.65 6.48 9.90
C ARG A 100 -17.13 6.45 9.60
N PHE A 101 -17.47 6.75 8.36
CA PHE A 101 -18.78 6.44 7.80
C PHE A 101 -18.83 4.99 7.38
N PHE A 102 -20.02 4.41 7.34
CA PHE A 102 -20.21 3.05 6.89
C PHE A 102 -21.57 2.85 6.23
N LEU A 103 -21.62 1.82 5.39
CA LEU A 103 -22.83 1.23 4.82
C LEU A 103 -22.70 -0.30 4.91
N THR A 104 -23.75 -0.94 5.34
CA THR A 104 -23.82 -2.40 5.33
C THR A 104 -24.15 -2.92 3.93
N LYS A 105 -23.78 -4.15 3.62
CA LYS A 105 -24.11 -4.82 2.36
C LYS A 105 -25.63 -4.88 2.09
N GLN A 106 -26.45 -4.88 3.14
CA GLN A 106 -27.91 -4.87 3.02
C GLN A 106 -28.44 -3.49 2.57
N GLU A 107 -27.81 -2.40 3.04
CA GLU A 107 -28.20 -1.03 2.68
C GLU A 107 -27.65 -0.63 1.32
N PHE A 108 -26.46 -1.11 0.97
CA PHE A 108 -25.78 -0.78 -0.27
C PHE A 108 -25.04 -2.03 -0.81
N PRO A 109 -25.73 -2.87 -1.59
CA PRO A 109 -25.13 -4.05 -2.19
C PRO A 109 -24.10 -3.65 -3.25
N VAL A 110 -22.92 -4.28 -3.18
CA VAL A 110 -21.84 -4.10 -4.15
C VAL A 110 -21.74 -5.35 -5.00
N GLU A 111 -21.69 -5.19 -6.33
CA GLU A 111 -21.66 -6.26 -7.32
C GLU A 111 -20.45 -6.09 -8.25
N GLU A 112 -19.87 -7.21 -8.66
CA GLU A 112 -18.77 -7.22 -9.63
C GLU A 112 -19.21 -6.70 -11.00
N GLY A 113 -18.31 -6.00 -11.70
CA GLY A 113 -18.58 -5.42 -13.00
C GLY A 113 -19.39 -4.13 -13.01
N HIS A 114 -19.88 -3.66 -11.85
CA HIS A 114 -20.68 -2.43 -11.74
C HIS A 114 -19.81 -1.22 -11.37
N THR A 115 -20.22 -0.06 -11.90
CA THR A 115 -19.59 1.23 -11.57
C THR A 115 -20.40 1.90 -10.47
N TYR A 116 -19.69 2.36 -9.45
CA TYR A 116 -20.26 3.07 -8.29
C TYR A 116 -19.70 4.48 -8.21
N TYR A 117 -20.46 5.33 -7.58
CA TYR A 117 -20.17 6.74 -7.38
C TYR A 117 -20.18 7.07 -5.90
N ILE A 118 -19.31 8.00 -5.50
CA ILE A 118 -19.26 8.56 -4.15
C ILE A 118 -19.24 10.07 -4.21
N ARG A 119 -19.87 10.72 -3.24
CA ARG A 119 -19.72 12.15 -2.98
C ARG A 119 -19.68 12.41 -1.48
N ALA A 120 -18.97 13.47 -1.12
CA ALA A 120 -18.95 13.95 0.25
C ALA A 120 -18.96 15.48 0.29
N SER A 121 -19.69 16.04 1.26
CA SER A 121 -19.77 17.47 1.50
C SER A 121 -19.59 17.79 2.98
N TYR A 122 -18.99 18.95 3.23
CA TYR A 122 -18.79 19.51 4.56
C TYR A 122 -18.89 21.01 4.49
N ALA A 123 -19.50 21.65 5.51
CA ALA A 123 -19.69 23.10 5.51
C ALA A 123 -18.35 23.84 5.40
N GLY A 124 -18.23 24.76 4.43
CA GLY A 124 -17.01 25.53 4.17
C GLY A 124 -16.00 24.88 3.23
N TYR A 125 -16.29 23.69 2.69
CA TYR A 125 -15.49 23.00 1.70
C TYR A 125 -16.25 22.76 0.41
N ASP A 126 -15.53 22.63 -0.69
CA ASP A 126 -16.10 22.17 -1.95
C ASP A 126 -16.54 20.70 -1.83
N GLU A 127 -17.64 20.35 -2.47
CA GLU A 127 -18.09 18.97 -2.58
C GLU A 127 -17.05 18.15 -3.36
N VAL A 128 -16.67 17.00 -2.80
CA VAL A 128 -15.79 16.03 -3.44
C VAL A 128 -16.57 14.85 -3.99
N SER A 129 -16.10 14.31 -5.12
CA SER A 129 -16.74 13.16 -5.76
C SER A 129 -15.77 12.28 -6.52
N SER A 130 -16.15 11.01 -6.73
CA SER A 130 -15.38 10.06 -7.51
C SER A 130 -16.25 8.91 -8.01
N SER A 131 -15.63 8.04 -8.82
CA SER A 131 -16.23 6.77 -9.24
C SER A 131 -15.19 5.68 -9.34
N CYS A 132 -15.64 4.43 -9.17
CA CYS A 132 -14.83 3.23 -9.39
C CYS A 132 -15.69 2.12 -9.99
N THR A 133 -15.04 1.16 -10.66
CA THR A 133 -15.71 -0.04 -11.18
C THR A 133 -15.17 -1.26 -10.46
N VAL A 134 -16.05 -2.07 -9.90
CA VAL A 134 -15.66 -3.28 -9.18
C VAL A 134 -15.19 -4.33 -10.19
N PRO A 135 -13.95 -4.82 -10.09
CA PRO A 135 -13.45 -5.84 -11.02
C PRO A 135 -14.13 -7.19 -10.78
N TYR A 136 -14.11 -8.05 -11.80
CA TYR A 136 -14.55 -9.44 -11.66
C TYR A 136 -13.48 -10.27 -10.95
N SER A 137 -13.89 -11.11 -10.00
CA SER A 137 -13.04 -12.15 -9.42
C SER A 137 -13.10 -13.43 -10.27
N HIS A 138 -12.26 -13.48 -11.28
CA HIS A 138 -12.22 -14.61 -12.23
C HIS A 138 -11.75 -15.91 -11.58
N ASP A 139 -12.26 -17.04 -12.09
CA ASP A 139 -11.77 -18.36 -11.69
C ASP A 139 -10.47 -18.67 -12.43
N VAL A 140 -9.39 -18.07 -11.97
CA VAL A 140 -8.06 -18.33 -12.51
C VAL A 140 -7.52 -19.65 -11.96
N SER A 141 -6.78 -20.40 -12.80
CA SER A 141 -6.10 -21.61 -12.36
C SER A 141 -4.90 -21.25 -11.48
N PHE A 142 -5.18 -21.01 -10.20
CA PHE A 142 -4.14 -20.66 -9.23
C PHE A 142 -3.52 -21.91 -8.62
N ARG A 143 -2.21 -21.91 -8.42
CA ARG A 143 -1.49 -22.95 -7.68
C ARG A 143 -0.23 -22.40 -7.02
N PHE A 144 0.22 -23.08 -5.99
CA PHE A 144 1.56 -22.93 -5.47
C PHE A 144 2.47 -24.02 -6.06
N ASP A 145 3.65 -23.63 -6.53
CA ASP A 145 4.72 -24.51 -7.00
C ASP A 145 5.94 -24.35 -6.10
N THR A 146 6.61 -25.44 -5.77
CA THR A 146 7.80 -25.43 -4.88
C THR A 146 9.03 -25.90 -5.63
N VAL A 147 10.11 -25.13 -5.55
CA VAL A 147 11.40 -25.43 -6.14
C VAL A 147 12.44 -25.55 -5.05
N SER A 148 13.16 -26.69 -5.02
CA SER A 148 14.29 -26.85 -4.09
C SER A 148 15.44 -25.94 -4.50
N ALA A 149 15.94 -25.14 -3.60
CA ALA A 149 17.05 -24.23 -3.77
C ALA A 149 18.16 -24.52 -2.74
N ILE A 150 19.39 -24.20 -3.09
CA ILE A 150 20.56 -24.33 -2.21
C ILE A 150 21.44 -23.10 -2.41
N GLY A 151 21.76 -22.42 -1.32
CA GLY A 151 22.75 -21.33 -1.33
C GLY A 151 22.29 -20.06 -2.03
N ASP A 152 21.04 -19.69 -1.91
CA ASP A 152 20.51 -18.46 -2.52
C ASP A 152 20.69 -17.25 -1.60
N VAL A 153 20.81 -16.08 -2.20
CA VAL A 153 20.82 -14.79 -1.49
C VAL A 153 19.40 -14.27 -1.44
N HIS A 154 18.78 -14.32 -0.27
CA HIS A 154 17.44 -13.82 -0.07
C HIS A 154 17.49 -12.57 0.80
N LEU A 155 16.91 -11.46 0.33
CA LEU A 155 16.88 -10.17 1.04
C LEU A 155 18.25 -9.70 1.57
N GLY A 156 19.36 -10.08 0.90
CA GLY A 156 20.73 -9.74 1.31
C GLY A 156 21.37 -10.69 2.31
N GLU A 157 20.69 -11.74 2.73
CA GLU A 157 21.22 -12.81 3.54
C GLU A 157 21.61 -14.01 2.67
N ILE A 158 22.71 -14.66 3.00
CA ILE A 158 23.20 -15.86 2.30
C ILE A 158 22.75 -17.07 3.11
N TYR A 159 21.85 -17.86 2.51
CA TYR A 159 21.40 -19.12 3.09
C TYR A 159 22.24 -20.26 2.55
N ASP A 160 22.99 -20.94 3.42
CA ASP A 160 23.84 -22.08 3.06
C ASP A 160 23.13 -23.44 3.19
N TRP A 161 21.86 -23.45 3.61
CA TRP A 161 21.09 -24.68 3.78
C TRP A 161 20.06 -24.90 2.68
N PRO A 162 19.70 -26.16 2.42
CA PRO A 162 18.63 -26.46 1.48
C PRO A 162 17.29 -25.87 1.96
N HIS A 163 16.61 -25.16 1.08
CA HIS A 163 15.30 -24.57 1.33
C HIS A 163 14.38 -24.77 0.11
N LYS A 164 13.12 -24.42 0.24
CA LYS A 164 12.17 -24.45 -0.86
C LYS A 164 11.69 -23.03 -1.15
N ASP A 165 11.90 -22.58 -2.37
CA ASP A 165 11.22 -21.41 -2.90
C ASP A 165 9.78 -21.75 -3.21
N VAL A 166 8.85 -20.93 -2.80
CA VAL A 166 7.44 -21.10 -3.10
C VAL A 166 7.02 -20.06 -4.12
N TYR A 167 6.41 -20.53 -5.21
CA TYR A 167 5.92 -19.69 -6.29
C TYR A 167 4.41 -19.72 -6.33
N ALA A 168 3.78 -18.53 -6.29
CA ALA A 168 2.39 -18.36 -6.65
C ALA A 168 2.28 -18.27 -8.17
N GLU A 169 1.45 -19.12 -8.76
CA GLU A 169 1.22 -19.16 -10.20
C GLU A 169 -0.26 -19.10 -10.52
N TRP A 170 -0.61 -18.23 -11.46
CA TRP A 170 -1.94 -18.18 -12.05
C TRP A 170 -1.86 -17.75 -13.51
N ARG A 171 -2.88 -18.08 -14.29
CA ARG A 171 -2.99 -17.56 -15.64
C ARG A 171 -3.83 -16.30 -15.63
N ASP A 172 -3.27 -15.24 -16.20
CA ASP A 172 -3.96 -13.99 -16.39
C ASP A 172 -5.18 -14.13 -17.32
N VAL A 173 -6.18 -13.27 -17.14
CA VAL A 173 -7.41 -13.26 -17.94
C VAL A 173 -7.18 -12.43 -19.19
N PRO A 174 -7.24 -13.03 -20.40
CA PRO A 174 -6.89 -12.33 -21.62
C PRO A 174 -7.95 -11.32 -22.05
N GLY A 175 -7.50 -10.19 -22.59
CA GLY A 175 -8.34 -9.19 -23.25
C GLY A 175 -8.91 -8.11 -22.36
N GLU A 176 -8.47 -8.01 -21.12
CA GLU A 176 -8.81 -6.94 -20.19
C GLU A 176 -7.59 -6.55 -19.34
N GLU A 177 -7.56 -5.33 -18.83
CA GLU A 177 -6.50 -4.90 -17.90
C GLU A 177 -6.76 -5.49 -16.52
N ASN A 178 -5.79 -6.24 -16.00
CA ASN A 178 -5.89 -6.90 -14.72
C ASN A 178 -4.81 -6.43 -13.75
N TYR A 179 -5.21 -6.23 -12.51
CA TYR A 179 -4.33 -5.85 -11.41
C TYR A 179 -4.55 -6.78 -10.23
N TYR A 180 -3.46 -7.31 -9.68
CA TYR A 180 -3.51 -8.38 -8.68
C TYR A 180 -2.72 -8.03 -7.43
N ALA A 181 -3.18 -8.56 -6.29
CA ALA A 181 -2.40 -8.66 -5.06
C ALA A 181 -2.71 -9.99 -4.37
N LEU A 182 -1.71 -10.55 -3.69
CA LEU A 182 -1.86 -11.76 -2.92
C LEU A 182 -1.94 -11.42 -1.44
N TYR A 183 -2.97 -11.89 -0.75
CA TYR A 183 -3.17 -11.68 0.68
C TYR A 183 -3.28 -13.01 1.40
N LEU A 184 -2.68 -13.08 2.58
CA LEU A 184 -2.89 -14.14 3.54
C LEU A 184 -3.88 -13.66 4.60
N TYR A 185 -5.00 -14.33 4.73
CA TYR A 185 -5.93 -14.12 5.84
C TYR A 185 -5.62 -15.12 6.92
N ARG A 186 -5.33 -14.64 8.10
CA ARG A 186 -5.10 -15.50 9.28
C ARG A 186 -5.62 -14.85 10.55
N ASP A 187 -5.90 -15.71 11.53
CA ASP A 187 -6.28 -15.32 12.88
C ASP A 187 -5.01 -15.30 13.73
N TYR A 188 -4.66 -14.14 14.28
CA TYR A 188 -3.59 -14.05 15.27
C TYR A 188 -4.15 -14.24 16.67
N VAL A 189 -3.62 -15.20 17.38
CA VAL A 189 -3.84 -15.36 18.80
C VAL A 189 -2.74 -14.62 19.54
N MET A 190 -3.04 -13.42 20.06
CA MET A 190 -2.08 -12.70 20.87
C MET A 190 -2.17 -13.18 22.32
N GLN A 191 -1.09 -13.72 22.85
CA GLN A 191 -0.96 -14.02 24.29
C GLN A 191 -0.30 -12.85 24.99
N ILE A 192 -0.89 -12.41 26.08
CA ILE A 192 -0.33 -11.35 26.94
C ILE A 192 -0.01 -11.95 28.29
N GLU A 193 1.24 -11.75 28.75
CA GLU A 193 1.64 -12.08 30.10
C GLU A 193 1.03 -11.04 31.07
N ASN A 194 0.24 -11.54 32.01
CA ASN A 194 -0.34 -10.73 33.06
C ASN A 194 0.71 -10.38 34.14
N PRO A 195 0.49 -9.32 34.93
CA PRO A 195 1.41 -8.95 36.02
C PRO A 195 1.62 -10.03 37.07
N ASP A 196 0.78 -11.05 37.13
CA ASP A 196 0.89 -12.19 38.05
C ASP A 196 1.64 -13.38 37.48
N GLY A 197 2.19 -13.25 36.24
CA GLY A 197 2.90 -14.30 35.52
C GLY A 197 2.01 -15.32 34.82
N THR A 198 0.69 -15.10 34.79
CA THR A 198 -0.22 -15.92 34.00
C THR A 198 -0.36 -15.37 32.57
N TRP A 199 -0.68 -16.23 31.61
CA TRP A 199 -0.94 -15.84 30.23
C TRP A 199 -2.43 -15.72 29.97
N SER A 200 -2.87 -14.64 29.35
CA SER A 200 -4.23 -14.50 28.84
C SER A 200 -4.22 -14.35 27.33
N THR A 201 -5.14 -15.07 26.70
CA THR A 201 -5.34 -14.96 25.26
C THR A 201 -6.22 -13.75 24.97
N LEU A 202 -5.69 -12.77 24.24
CA LEU A 202 -6.51 -11.76 23.58
C LEU A 202 -7.13 -12.37 22.34
N ASN A 203 -8.44 -12.20 22.17
CA ASN A 203 -9.15 -12.66 20.98
C ASN A 203 -8.41 -12.20 19.73
N ALA A 204 -8.20 -13.17 18.84
CA ALA A 204 -7.53 -12.98 17.58
C ALA A 204 -8.15 -11.82 16.79
N LEU A 205 -7.31 -10.92 16.31
CA LEU A 205 -7.67 -9.99 15.27
C LEU A 205 -7.45 -10.70 13.94
N SER A 206 -8.54 -11.16 13.32
CA SER A 206 -8.48 -11.66 11.96
C SER A 206 -8.12 -10.52 11.02
N HIS A 207 -7.10 -10.66 10.22
CA HIS A 207 -6.74 -9.66 9.24
C HIS A 207 -6.17 -10.26 7.95
N TYR A 208 -6.21 -9.43 6.88
CA TYR A 208 -5.57 -9.73 5.61
C TYR A 208 -4.17 -9.12 5.61
N GLU A 209 -3.16 -9.96 5.44
CA GLU A 209 -1.77 -9.57 5.34
C GLU A 209 -1.32 -9.61 3.88
N LEU A 210 -0.86 -8.47 3.36
CA LEU A 210 -0.37 -8.34 2.00
C LEU A 210 0.96 -9.07 1.85
N GLN A 211 1.04 -9.97 0.87
CA GLN A 211 2.23 -10.76 0.63
C GLN A 211 3.17 -10.08 -0.36
N TRP A 212 4.46 -10.18 -0.09
CA TRP A 212 5.49 -9.76 -1.02
C TRP A 212 5.66 -10.83 -2.11
N MET A 213 5.73 -10.36 -3.36
CA MET A 213 5.93 -11.20 -4.53
C MET A 213 7.21 -10.79 -5.24
N TYR A 214 8.09 -11.73 -5.55
CA TYR A 214 9.40 -11.48 -6.12
C TYR A 214 9.54 -12.08 -7.51
N VAL A 215 10.18 -11.33 -8.40
CA VAL A 215 10.63 -11.81 -9.70
C VAL A 215 11.90 -11.07 -10.13
N ASN A 216 12.95 -11.80 -10.54
CA ASN A 216 14.20 -11.22 -11.03
C ASN A 216 14.86 -10.19 -10.06
N ASN A 217 14.86 -10.47 -8.77
CA ASN A 217 15.38 -9.60 -7.70
C ASN A 217 14.62 -8.27 -7.54
N ALA A 218 13.39 -8.18 -8.05
CA ALA A 218 12.49 -7.07 -7.79
C ALA A 218 11.30 -7.56 -6.99
N ASP A 219 10.90 -6.76 -6.02
CA ASP A 219 9.77 -7.01 -5.14
C ASP A 219 8.52 -6.28 -5.63
N TYR A 220 7.40 -6.96 -5.52
CA TYR A 220 6.10 -6.45 -5.91
C TYR A 220 5.08 -6.77 -4.82
N ARG A 221 4.32 -5.79 -4.42
CA ARG A 221 3.12 -5.98 -3.59
C ARG A 221 1.86 -6.07 -4.45
N TYR A 222 1.86 -5.30 -5.53
CA TYR A 222 0.78 -5.18 -6.49
C TYR A 222 1.32 -5.38 -7.88
N VAL A 223 0.70 -6.20 -8.67
CA VAL A 223 1.17 -6.55 -10.02
C VAL A 223 0.09 -6.26 -11.07
N SER A 224 0.51 -5.88 -12.26
CA SER A 224 -0.35 -5.73 -13.43
C SER A 224 0.01 -6.76 -14.50
N ASP A 225 -0.91 -6.99 -15.41
CA ASP A 225 -0.73 -7.80 -16.60
C ASP A 225 -0.08 -7.04 -17.77
N GLU A 226 0.35 -5.80 -17.56
CA GLU A 226 0.97 -4.97 -18.61
C GLU A 226 2.10 -5.74 -19.31
N GLY A 227 1.93 -5.95 -20.62
CA GLY A 227 2.84 -6.77 -21.44
C GLY A 227 2.79 -8.27 -21.18
N LYS A 228 1.80 -8.77 -20.42
CA LYS A 228 1.64 -10.18 -20.04
C LYS A 228 0.20 -10.70 -20.21
N ASP A 229 -0.65 -9.97 -20.95
CA ASP A 229 -2.06 -10.33 -21.19
C ASP A 229 -2.23 -11.81 -21.56
N GLY A 230 -3.07 -12.53 -20.82
CA GLY A 230 -3.33 -13.95 -20.94
C GLY A 230 -2.15 -14.88 -20.61
N SER A 231 -1.05 -14.35 -20.10
CA SER A 231 0.17 -15.11 -19.81
C SER A 231 0.13 -15.79 -18.45
N LEU A 232 1.10 -16.67 -18.20
CA LEU A 232 1.33 -17.23 -16.86
C LEU A 232 2.00 -16.16 -15.99
N MET A 233 1.33 -15.76 -14.93
CA MET A 233 1.88 -14.96 -13.85
C MET A 233 2.58 -15.91 -12.87
N ARG A 234 3.85 -15.66 -12.56
CA ARG A 234 4.66 -16.48 -11.65
C ARG A 234 5.53 -15.59 -10.79
N TYR A 235 5.32 -15.64 -9.50
CA TYR A 235 6.05 -14.83 -8.51
C TYR A 235 6.44 -15.69 -7.33
N MET A 236 7.69 -15.55 -6.88
CA MET A 236 8.11 -16.15 -5.62
C MET A 236 7.43 -15.40 -4.47
N VAL A 237 6.83 -16.15 -3.56
CA VAL A 237 6.21 -15.63 -2.35
C VAL A 237 7.16 -15.93 -1.20
N VAL A 238 7.59 -14.88 -0.53
CA VAL A 238 8.34 -15.02 0.70
C VAL A 238 7.32 -15.07 1.82
N GLU A 239 7.10 -16.23 2.34
CA GLU A 239 6.59 -16.34 3.69
C GLU A 239 7.74 -15.89 4.60
N ASP A 240 7.51 -14.90 5.47
CA ASP A 240 8.42 -14.66 6.57
C ASP A 240 8.44 -15.93 7.42
N ILE A 241 9.33 -16.86 7.04
CA ILE A 241 9.65 -18.01 7.86
C ILE A 241 10.54 -17.48 8.99
N VAL A 242 9.95 -16.61 9.82
CA VAL A 242 10.55 -16.18 11.09
C VAL A 242 10.32 -17.28 12.11
N ASP A 243 10.74 -18.51 11.81
CA ASP A 243 10.35 -19.57 12.73
C ASP A 243 11.38 -20.62 13.11
N ASP A 244 12.63 -20.40 12.79
CA ASP A 244 13.66 -21.26 13.42
C ASP A 244 14.32 -20.62 14.64
N TYR A 245 13.90 -19.41 15.07
CA TYR A 245 14.51 -18.74 16.23
C TYR A 245 13.68 -18.79 17.51
N TYR A 246 12.43 -19.15 17.42
CA TYR A 246 11.62 -19.49 18.58
C TYR A 246 11.29 -20.97 18.48
N ASP A 247 12.03 -21.74 19.30
CA ASP A 247 11.78 -23.14 19.62
C ASP A 247 10.40 -23.22 20.34
N VAL A 248 9.34 -23.02 19.55
CA VAL A 248 7.96 -23.24 20.00
C VAL A 248 7.64 -24.68 19.66
N ASP A 249 7.90 -25.55 20.63
CA ASP A 249 7.37 -26.91 20.70
C ASP A 249 5.82 -26.93 20.75
N ASP A 250 5.16 -26.11 19.97
CA ASP A 250 3.69 -26.09 19.88
C ASP A 250 3.25 -26.79 18.59
N ASP A 251 3.17 -28.12 18.70
CA ASP A 251 2.52 -29.01 17.72
C ASP A 251 1.00 -28.76 17.60
N ASP A 252 0.43 -27.79 18.33
CA ASP A 252 -1.02 -27.62 18.48
C ASP A 252 -1.62 -26.38 17.77
N ASP A 253 -0.81 -25.51 17.16
CA ASP A 253 -1.36 -24.40 16.37
C ASP A 253 -1.83 -24.92 15.00
N GLU A 254 -3.12 -25.23 14.91
CA GLU A 254 -3.83 -25.38 13.63
C GLU A 254 -3.71 -24.06 12.86
N ASP A 255 -2.73 -23.98 11.99
CA ASP A 255 -2.51 -22.88 11.06
C ASP A 255 -3.72 -22.74 10.11
N ASN A 256 -4.69 -21.95 10.49
CA ASN A 256 -5.95 -21.73 9.78
C ASN A 256 -5.86 -20.61 8.75
N GLY A 257 -4.67 -20.31 8.21
CA GLY A 257 -4.47 -19.28 7.20
C GLY A 257 -5.01 -19.67 5.83
N GLN A 258 -5.59 -18.69 5.13
CA GLN A 258 -6.15 -18.82 3.79
C GLN A 258 -5.60 -17.74 2.88
N TYR A 259 -5.00 -18.12 1.74
CA TYR A 259 -4.59 -17.16 0.71
C TYR A 259 -5.78 -16.72 -0.13
N TYR A 260 -5.79 -15.42 -0.43
CA TYR A 260 -6.75 -14.79 -1.32
C TYR A 260 -6.01 -14.06 -2.44
N LEU A 261 -6.42 -14.28 -3.67
CA LEU A 261 -6.04 -13.43 -4.79
C LEU A 261 -7.05 -12.29 -4.90
N PHE A 262 -6.55 -11.07 -4.81
CA PHE A 262 -7.34 -9.85 -4.97
C PHE A 262 -7.20 -9.38 -6.41
N PHE A 263 -8.32 -9.05 -7.00
CA PHE A 263 -8.45 -8.36 -8.28
C PHE A 263 -8.75 -6.90 -7.97
N LEU A 264 -7.88 -6.01 -8.38
CA LEU A 264 -7.97 -4.58 -8.06
C LEU A 264 -8.52 -3.81 -9.25
N ASP A 265 -9.28 -2.75 -9.00
CA ASP A 265 -9.51 -1.77 -10.04
C ASP A 265 -8.27 -0.92 -10.28
N ARG A 266 -8.23 -0.23 -11.41
CA ARG A 266 -7.08 0.62 -11.78
C ARG A 266 -6.80 1.70 -10.75
N ASN A 267 -7.83 2.27 -10.12
CA ASN A 267 -7.66 3.31 -9.12
C ASN A 267 -6.93 2.79 -7.87
N SER A 268 -7.34 1.61 -7.37
CA SER A 268 -6.69 0.94 -6.24
C SER A 268 -5.24 0.63 -6.56
N TYR A 269 -4.95 0.06 -7.74
CA TYR A 269 -3.60 -0.26 -8.15
C TYR A 269 -2.70 0.99 -8.22
N LEU A 270 -3.14 2.06 -8.88
CA LEU A 270 -2.35 3.29 -8.99
C LEU A 270 -2.12 3.97 -7.64
N TYR A 271 -3.13 3.97 -6.77
CA TYR A 271 -2.98 4.51 -5.42
C TYR A 271 -1.90 3.76 -4.64
N GLU A 272 -1.96 2.45 -4.62
CA GLU A 272 -1.03 1.59 -3.89
C GLU A 272 0.40 1.68 -4.45
N GLN A 273 0.56 1.75 -5.77
CA GLN A 273 1.87 1.94 -6.41
C GLN A 273 2.53 3.25 -5.98
N THR A 274 1.76 4.35 -5.93
CA THR A 274 2.29 5.65 -5.52
C THR A 274 2.53 5.73 -4.01
N LEU A 275 1.74 5.04 -3.20
CA LEU A 275 1.93 4.97 -1.76
C LEU A 275 3.20 4.17 -1.41
N SER A 276 3.39 3.00 -2.00
CA SER A 276 4.58 2.16 -1.80
C SER A 276 5.87 2.87 -2.23
N GLY A 277 5.84 3.64 -3.33
CA GLY A 277 6.97 4.45 -3.76
C GLY A 277 7.39 5.52 -2.74
N ASN A 278 6.46 6.00 -1.91
CA ASN A 278 6.73 6.96 -0.85
C ASN A 278 7.23 6.31 0.45
N GLU A 279 6.84 5.07 0.75
CA GLU A 279 7.28 4.34 1.95
C GLU A 279 8.78 4.03 1.93
N PHE A 280 9.34 3.72 0.75
CA PHE A 280 10.79 3.45 0.59
C PHE A 280 11.67 4.71 0.52
N GLY A 281 11.08 5.90 0.43
CA GLY A 281 11.81 7.18 0.38
C GLY A 281 12.55 7.57 1.67
N PHE A 282 12.47 6.77 2.74
CA PHE A 282 13.20 7.00 3.99
C PHE A 282 14.62 6.41 4.02
N ASP A 283 15.08 5.76 2.95
CA ASP A 283 16.47 5.33 2.83
C ASP A 283 17.39 6.54 2.58
N MET A 284 18.67 6.45 2.94
CA MET A 284 19.65 7.56 2.93
C MET A 284 19.84 8.29 1.58
N ASN A 285 19.17 7.85 0.52
CA ASN A 285 19.07 8.53 -0.77
C ASN A 285 17.97 9.62 -0.84
N PHE A 286 17.26 9.85 0.26
CA PHE A 286 16.16 10.82 0.39
C PHE A 286 16.44 12.22 -0.14
N LEU A 287 17.70 12.66 -0.12
CA LEU A 287 18.10 14.00 -0.61
C LEU A 287 18.09 14.14 -2.15
N LEU A 288 17.90 13.07 -2.90
CA LEU A 288 18.01 13.05 -4.37
C LEU A 288 16.73 12.57 -5.08
N LEU A 289 15.72 12.11 -4.35
CA LEU A 289 14.46 11.65 -4.95
C LEU A 289 13.45 12.78 -4.98
N GLU A 290 12.88 13.03 -6.14
CA GLU A 290 11.71 13.91 -6.26
C GLU A 290 10.52 13.26 -5.52
N PRO A 291 9.75 14.02 -4.73
CA PRO A 291 8.57 13.50 -4.05
C PRO A 291 7.60 12.92 -5.09
N VAL A 292 7.23 11.67 -4.92
CA VAL A 292 6.20 11.04 -5.75
C VAL A 292 4.84 11.57 -5.30
N HIS A 293 4.08 12.16 -6.22
CA HIS A 293 2.71 12.56 -5.93
C HIS A 293 1.85 11.32 -5.74
N THR A 294 1.23 11.19 -4.57
CA THR A 294 0.25 10.13 -4.32
C THR A 294 -0.93 10.29 -5.29
N TYR A 295 -1.28 9.20 -5.95
CA TYR A 295 -2.41 9.18 -6.87
C TYR A 295 -3.71 9.57 -6.16
N THR A 296 -4.55 10.33 -6.82
CA THR A 296 -5.91 10.66 -6.38
C THR A 296 -6.86 10.63 -7.57
N ASN A 297 -8.04 10.07 -7.37
CA ASN A 297 -9.16 10.14 -8.31
C ASN A 297 -10.35 10.93 -7.72
N ILE A 298 -10.13 11.66 -6.62
CA ILE A 298 -11.14 12.48 -5.98
C ILE A 298 -11.17 13.85 -6.64
N LYS A 299 -12.31 14.21 -7.24
CA LYS A 299 -12.54 15.52 -7.81
C LYS A 299 -12.69 16.54 -6.69
N ASN A 300 -12.09 17.73 -6.82
CA ASN A 300 -12.07 18.86 -5.90
C ASN A 300 -11.42 18.57 -4.53
N GLY A 301 -10.75 17.43 -4.35
CA GLY A 301 -10.13 17.04 -3.08
C GLY A 301 -9.00 16.05 -3.27
N PHE A 302 -8.70 15.31 -2.21
CA PHE A 302 -7.65 14.31 -2.19
C PHE A 302 -8.16 12.96 -1.65
N GLY A 303 -7.30 11.95 -1.70
CA GLY A 303 -7.61 10.60 -1.29
C GLY A 303 -7.95 9.70 -2.47
N PHE A 304 -8.68 8.63 -2.24
CA PHE A 304 -9.02 7.74 -3.32
C PHE A 304 -10.33 6.97 -3.08
N PHE A 305 -11.02 6.66 -4.17
CA PHE A 305 -12.17 5.78 -4.21
C PHE A 305 -11.90 4.66 -5.23
N GLY A 306 -11.77 3.45 -4.74
CA GLY A 306 -11.45 2.28 -5.54
C GLY A 306 -12.28 1.07 -5.16
N ALA A 307 -12.00 -0.04 -5.83
CA ALA A 307 -12.69 -1.29 -5.61
C ALA A 307 -11.74 -2.48 -5.78
N PHE A 308 -12.10 -3.57 -5.15
CA PHE A 308 -11.49 -4.87 -5.39
C PHE A 308 -12.52 -5.96 -5.24
N SER A 309 -12.25 -7.11 -5.85
CA SER A 309 -12.91 -8.37 -5.55
C SER A 309 -11.85 -9.37 -5.12
N MET A 310 -12.24 -10.41 -4.39
CA MET A 310 -11.29 -11.38 -3.87
C MET A 310 -11.80 -12.80 -3.99
N ARG A 311 -10.86 -13.73 -4.17
CA ARG A 311 -11.14 -15.16 -4.25
C ARG A 311 -10.17 -15.95 -3.40
N PRO A 312 -10.64 -16.94 -2.60
CA PRO A 312 -9.75 -17.87 -1.91
C PRO A 312 -9.02 -18.75 -2.93
N VAL A 313 -7.69 -18.89 -2.79
CA VAL A 313 -6.84 -19.60 -3.76
C VAL A 313 -6.05 -20.75 -3.17
N GLY A 314 -5.91 -20.85 -1.86
CA GLY A 314 -5.24 -21.98 -1.21
C GLY A 314 -5.02 -21.78 0.28
N PRO A 315 -4.76 -22.87 1.01
CA PRO A 315 -4.41 -22.80 2.42
C PRO A 315 -2.99 -22.26 2.61
N MET A 316 -2.65 -21.89 3.84
CA MET A 316 -1.33 -21.39 4.21
C MET A 316 -0.20 -22.37 3.83
N LEU A 317 0.95 -21.81 3.39
CA LEU A 317 2.04 -22.57 2.76
C LEU A 317 2.83 -23.48 3.71
N ARG A 318 2.85 -23.21 5.02
CA ARG A 318 3.51 -24.09 6.02
C ARG A 318 3.09 -25.56 5.88
N ASN A 319 1.85 -25.80 5.45
CA ASN A 319 1.36 -27.15 5.19
C ASN A 319 1.91 -27.76 3.89
N LEU A 320 2.44 -26.95 2.96
CA LEU A 320 3.06 -27.42 1.73
C LEU A 320 4.56 -27.73 1.91
N ALA A 321 5.24 -27.01 2.78
CA ALA A 321 6.67 -27.23 3.06
C ALA A 321 6.94 -28.50 3.91
N LYS A 322 5.95 -28.95 4.72
CA LYS A 322 6.04 -30.16 5.54
C LYS A 322 5.78 -31.46 4.76
N ARG A 323 5.34 -31.38 3.49
CA ARG A 323 5.14 -32.52 2.58
C ARG A 323 6.30 -32.66 1.61
#